data_2f87824218e113b4d83beaf8e8a3f78d
#
_entry.id   2f87824218e113b4d83beaf8e8a3f78d
#
_cell.length_a   1.000
_cell.length_b   1.000
_cell.length_c   1.000
_cell.angle_alpha   90.00
_cell.angle_beta   90.00
_cell.angle_gamma   90.00
#
_symmetry.space_group_name_H-M   'P 1'
#
loop_
_entity.id
_entity.type
_entity.pdbx_description
1 polymer ?
#
loop_
_entity_poly.entity_id
_entity_poly.type
_entity_poly.pdbx_seq_one_letter_code
_entity_poly.pdbx_strand_id
1 'polypeptide(L)'
;MDSFPRTSSFARRERGVLAGTHVRAIAWLVLALTSSRVFAQSAVPAGEPRRVPASRVELDSLAGRVAAAADAPATPEQQRVSLRRYANELRARLRDGDFQPGDRIVLVTRGDSSSVDTLTVESDRTVAFRKLPAIPLSGVLRSELHDYLSEQLRKYVKRDVVSTTPLVAVGVLGDVLHPGFYRVPLQITMGDLLMVAGGPLPQADLTRVRVRRGQMTIVDERASRDAMVRRLPLGELGIEPGDEVVLTQPPQRNWILITQIVGVATGLALTLHTLKVF
;
A
#
# COMPACT_ATOMS: atom_id res chain seq x y z
N MET A 1 -56.78 41.90 11.30
CA MET A 1 -57.53 42.41 10.14
C MET A 1 -57.28 41.35 9.09
N ASP A 2 -58.14 40.38 9.08
CA ASP A 2 -59.28 40.21 8.11
C ASP A 2 -58.71 39.64 6.82
N SER A 3 -59.11 38.57 6.20
CA SER A 3 -60.29 37.75 6.35
C SER A 3 -60.21 36.62 5.32
N PHE A 4 -60.62 35.44 5.65
CA PHE A 4 -61.09 34.39 4.76
C PHE A 4 -62.26 34.89 3.89
N PRO A 5 -62.68 34.18 2.79
CA PRO A 5 -63.22 32.81 2.80
C PRO A 5 -63.01 32.01 1.48
N ARG A 6 -63.00 30.65 1.52
CA ARG A 6 -64.08 29.67 1.24
C ARG A 6 -64.73 29.76 -0.16
N THR A 7 -64.76 28.69 -0.91
CA THR A 7 -65.65 27.53 -1.11
C THR A 7 -65.52 27.11 -2.58
N SER A 8 -65.77 25.96 -3.14
CA SER A 8 -66.50 24.75 -2.95
C SER A 8 -66.42 23.93 -4.25
N SER A 9 -66.20 22.62 -4.16
CA SER A 9 -67.13 21.60 -4.58
C SER A 9 -67.65 21.63 -6.01
N PHE A 10 -67.45 20.59 -6.81
CA PHE A 10 -68.49 19.73 -7.34
C PHE A 10 -67.92 18.46 -8.00
N ALA A 11 -68.58 17.37 -7.67
CA ALA A 11 -68.44 16.02 -8.14
C ALA A 11 -69.15 15.81 -9.50
N ARG A 12 -68.72 14.73 -10.21
CA ARG A 12 -69.61 13.76 -10.90
C ARG A 12 -68.74 12.94 -11.87
N ARG A 13 -68.57 11.58 -11.63
CA ARG A 13 -69.47 10.51 -12.20
C ARG A 13 -69.34 10.41 -13.73
N GLU A 14 -68.98 9.35 -14.35
CA GLU A 14 -69.38 7.96 -14.37
C GLU A 14 -68.56 7.14 -15.38
N ARG A 15 -68.27 5.84 -15.03
CA ARG A 15 -68.50 4.60 -15.81
C ARG A 15 -67.83 4.38 -17.16
N GLY A 16 -67.23 3.21 -17.25
CA GLY A 16 -67.12 2.39 -18.47
C GLY A 16 -65.84 1.59 -18.49
N VAL A 17 -65.81 0.45 -17.96
CA VAL A 17 -66.11 -0.94 -18.38
C VAL A 17 -64.93 -1.60 -19.07
N LEU A 18 -64.41 -2.63 -18.33
CA LEU A 18 -63.89 -3.95 -18.74
C LEU A 18 -63.03 -4.05 -20.03
N ALA A 19 -61.79 -4.45 -19.87
CA ALA A 19 -61.24 -5.67 -20.41
C ALA A 19 -59.70 -5.66 -20.33
N GLY A 20 -59.08 -6.72 -19.80
CA GLY A 20 -57.63 -6.91 -19.95
C GLY A 20 -56.88 -7.39 -18.73
N THR A 21 -57.51 -8.21 -17.89
CA THR A 21 -56.82 -9.12 -17.00
C THR A 21 -56.18 -10.20 -17.84
N HIS A 22 -54.86 -10.22 -18.02
CA HIS A 22 -54.03 -11.42 -18.26
C HIS A 22 -52.56 -11.16 -18.66
N VAL A 23 -52.01 -9.99 -18.42
CA VAL A 23 -50.59 -9.73 -18.76
C VAL A 23 -49.72 -9.31 -17.55
N ARG A 24 -50.23 -9.46 -16.34
CA ARG A 24 -49.46 -9.05 -15.11
C ARG A 24 -48.92 -10.18 -14.23
N ALA A 25 -48.96 -11.44 -14.69
CA ALA A 25 -48.58 -12.59 -13.88
C ALA A 25 -47.22 -13.22 -14.27
N ILE A 26 -46.53 -12.70 -15.28
CA ILE A 26 -45.24 -13.30 -15.72
C ILE A 26 -44.00 -12.46 -15.35
N ALA A 27 -44.19 -11.24 -14.85
CA ALA A 27 -43.09 -10.33 -14.52
C ALA A 27 -42.52 -10.53 -13.08
N TRP A 28 -43.06 -11.39 -12.24
CA TRP A 28 -42.63 -11.59 -10.85
C TRP A 28 -41.91 -12.93 -10.58
N LEU A 29 -41.71 -13.78 -11.61
CA LEU A 29 -41.07 -15.07 -11.40
C LEU A 29 -39.62 -15.13 -11.93
N VAL A 30 -39.07 -14.06 -12.47
CA VAL A 30 -37.68 -13.99 -12.96
C VAL A 30 -36.77 -13.19 -12.02
N LEU A 31 -37.31 -12.57 -10.97
CA LEU A 31 -36.50 -11.77 -10.02
C LEU A 31 -36.07 -12.52 -8.75
N ALA A 32 -36.23 -13.86 -8.70
CA ALA A 32 -35.92 -14.64 -7.50
C ALA A 32 -34.80 -15.68 -7.69
N LEU A 33 -34.04 -15.64 -8.76
CA LEU A 33 -32.99 -16.63 -9.03
C LEU A 33 -31.61 -16.05 -9.41
N THR A 34 -31.39 -14.75 -9.16
CA THR A 34 -30.02 -14.21 -9.10
C THR A 34 -29.63 -13.92 -7.66
N SER A 35 -29.69 -14.92 -6.79
CA SER A 35 -28.86 -14.95 -5.61
C SER A 35 -27.42 -15.06 -6.11
N SER A 36 -26.88 -13.96 -6.57
CA SER A 36 -25.46 -13.78 -6.71
C SER A 36 -24.87 -14.14 -5.34
N ARG A 37 -24.29 -15.34 -5.26
CA ARG A 37 -23.29 -15.61 -4.26
C ARG A 37 -22.23 -14.55 -4.48
N VAL A 38 -22.35 -13.45 -3.76
CA VAL A 38 -21.22 -12.62 -3.43
C VAL A 38 -20.26 -13.58 -2.77
N PHE A 39 -19.29 -14.06 -3.54
CA PHE A 39 -18.05 -14.53 -2.98
C PHE A 39 -17.57 -13.34 -2.17
N ALA A 40 -17.83 -13.39 -0.87
CA ALA A 40 -17.04 -12.68 0.08
C ALA A 40 -15.62 -13.22 -0.17
N GLN A 41 -14.89 -12.57 -1.09
CA GLN A 41 -13.46 -12.55 -1.02
C GLN A 41 -13.22 -12.06 0.41
N SER A 42 -12.86 -13.02 1.27
CA SER A 42 -12.27 -12.72 2.56
C SER A 42 -11.03 -11.91 2.20
N ALA A 43 -11.21 -10.59 2.13
CA ALA A 43 -10.12 -9.67 2.15
C ALA A 43 -9.33 -10.12 3.37
N VAL A 44 -8.14 -10.65 3.14
CA VAL A 44 -7.08 -10.64 4.15
C VAL A 44 -7.19 -9.25 4.74
N PRO A 45 -7.47 -9.10 6.06
CA PRO A 45 -7.66 -7.78 6.63
C PRO A 45 -6.46 -6.97 6.17
N ALA A 46 -6.75 -5.92 5.38
CA ALA A 46 -5.74 -4.97 4.91
C ALA A 46 -5.05 -4.53 6.17
N GLY A 47 -3.78 -4.96 6.34
CA GLY A 47 -3.13 -5.02 7.63
C GLY A 47 -3.29 -3.69 8.33
N GLU A 48 -3.61 -3.78 9.62
CA GLU A 48 -3.39 -2.68 10.54
C GLU A 48 -2.04 -2.05 10.17
N PRO A 49 -1.95 -0.71 10.08
CA PRO A 49 -0.71 -0.05 9.74
C PRO A 49 0.39 -0.62 10.64
N ARG A 50 1.31 -1.37 10.05
CA ARG A 50 2.38 -2.04 10.78
C ARG A 50 3.23 -0.96 11.42
N ARG A 51 3.02 -0.75 12.71
CA ARG A 51 3.77 0.20 13.51
C ARG A 51 5.26 -0.10 13.39
N VAL A 52 6.02 0.91 13.10
CA VAL A 52 7.51 0.91 13.06
C VAL A 52 8.04 0.78 14.47
N PRO A 53 9.22 0.24 14.60
CA PRO A 53 9.58 -1.17 14.55
C PRO A 53 9.03 -1.87 15.79
N ALA A 54 8.28 -2.93 15.58
CA ALA A 54 7.76 -3.75 16.67
C ALA A 54 8.91 -4.20 17.59
N SER A 55 8.69 -4.11 18.89
CA SER A 55 9.62 -4.63 19.89
C SER A 55 9.70 -6.17 19.78
N ARG A 56 10.76 -6.77 20.31
CA ARG A 56 10.92 -8.22 20.35
C ARG A 56 9.71 -8.92 20.97
N VAL A 57 9.17 -8.37 22.07
CA VAL A 57 8.00 -8.90 22.76
C VAL A 57 6.74 -8.83 21.88
N GLU A 58 6.54 -7.73 21.16
CA GLU A 58 5.42 -7.59 20.23
C GLU A 58 5.50 -8.56 19.06
N LEU A 59 6.70 -8.74 18.48
CA LEU A 59 6.92 -9.69 17.39
C LEU A 59 6.69 -11.13 17.84
N ASP A 60 7.17 -11.50 19.02
CA ASP A 60 6.97 -12.84 19.57
C ASP A 60 5.49 -13.12 19.84
N SER A 61 4.80 -12.18 20.49
CA SER A 61 3.35 -12.27 20.71
C SER A 61 2.55 -12.35 19.40
N LEU A 62 2.95 -11.60 18.39
CA LEU A 62 2.34 -11.65 17.06
C LEU A 62 2.58 -13.01 16.39
N ALA A 63 3.80 -13.53 16.44
CA ALA A 63 4.13 -14.85 15.89
C ALA A 63 3.29 -15.95 16.56
N GLY A 64 3.10 -15.88 17.88
CA GLY A 64 2.23 -16.79 18.63
C GLY A 64 0.77 -16.70 18.18
N ARG A 65 0.20 -15.49 18.10
CA ARG A 65 -1.20 -15.30 17.64
C ARG A 65 -1.41 -15.78 16.21
N VAL A 66 -0.47 -15.49 15.30
CA VAL A 66 -0.56 -15.93 13.89
C VAL A 66 -0.48 -17.45 13.79
N ALA A 67 0.40 -18.09 14.58
CA ALA A 67 0.49 -19.54 14.63
C ALA A 67 -0.81 -20.18 15.17
N ALA A 68 -1.37 -19.64 16.26
CA ALA A 68 -2.64 -20.10 16.81
C ALA A 68 -3.81 -19.92 15.82
N ALA A 69 -3.84 -18.82 15.06
CA ALA A 69 -4.82 -18.61 14.02
C ALA A 69 -4.68 -19.62 12.85
N ALA A 70 -3.44 -20.01 12.52
CA ALA A 70 -3.19 -21.06 11.53
C ALA A 70 -3.69 -22.44 11.96
N ASP A 71 -3.63 -22.72 13.26
CA ASP A 71 -4.03 -24.02 13.81
C ASP A 71 -5.52 -24.09 14.20
N ALA A 72 -6.26 -22.97 14.06
CA ALA A 72 -7.68 -22.92 14.35
C ALA A 72 -8.48 -23.82 13.38
N PRO A 73 -9.45 -24.63 13.88
CA PRO A 73 -10.17 -25.62 13.07
C PRO A 73 -11.00 -25.00 11.93
N ALA A 74 -11.43 -23.74 12.09
CA ALA A 74 -12.20 -23.01 11.08
C ALA A 74 -11.36 -22.39 9.95
N THR A 75 -10.03 -22.48 10.01
CA THR A 75 -9.15 -21.81 9.04
C THR A 75 -9.04 -22.66 7.75
N PRO A 76 -9.39 -22.11 6.56
CA PRO A 76 -9.22 -22.77 5.28
C PRO A 76 -7.76 -23.14 5.02
N GLU A 77 -7.52 -24.28 4.32
CA GLU A 77 -6.16 -24.81 4.10
C GLU A 77 -5.20 -23.81 3.43
N GLN A 78 -5.66 -23.10 2.40
CA GLN A 78 -4.84 -22.07 1.74
C GLN A 78 -4.42 -20.94 2.69
N GLN A 79 -5.33 -20.52 3.57
CA GLN A 79 -5.06 -19.49 4.56
C GLN A 79 -4.13 -20.03 5.66
N ARG A 80 -4.28 -21.29 6.07
CA ARG A 80 -3.42 -21.96 7.04
C ARG A 80 -1.96 -21.98 6.59
N VAL A 81 -1.70 -22.34 5.34
CA VAL A 81 -0.34 -22.36 4.76
C VAL A 81 0.28 -20.95 4.79
N SER A 82 -0.50 -19.93 4.40
CA SER A 82 0.00 -18.53 4.40
C SER A 82 0.29 -18.01 5.81
N LEU A 83 -0.58 -18.31 6.78
CA LEU A 83 -0.39 -17.93 8.18
C LEU A 83 0.82 -18.62 8.80
N ARG A 84 1.02 -19.93 8.55
CA ARG A 84 2.21 -20.65 9.02
C ARG A 84 3.49 -20.09 8.42
N ARG A 85 3.49 -19.76 7.13
CA ARG A 85 4.64 -19.09 6.50
C ARG A 85 4.95 -17.79 7.20
N TYR A 86 3.94 -16.93 7.40
CA TYR A 86 4.11 -15.66 8.07
C TYR A 86 4.61 -15.80 9.53
N ALA A 87 4.08 -16.75 10.29
CA ALA A 87 4.58 -17.02 11.63
C ALA A 87 6.05 -17.46 11.63
N ASN A 88 6.47 -18.27 10.64
CA ASN A 88 7.86 -18.69 10.51
C ASN A 88 8.78 -17.54 10.09
N GLU A 89 8.32 -16.63 9.25
CA GLU A 89 9.05 -15.39 8.88
C GLU A 89 9.27 -14.51 10.12
N LEU A 90 8.26 -14.33 10.96
CA LEU A 90 8.40 -13.58 12.22
C LEU A 90 9.40 -14.23 13.17
N ARG A 91 9.37 -15.55 13.31
CA ARG A 91 10.34 -16.29 14.14
C ARG A 91 11.77 -16.23 13.57
N ALA A 92 11.90 -16.32 12.25
CA ALA A 92 13.20 -16.15 11.59
C ALA A 92 13.75 -14.75 11.84
N ARG A 93 12.92 -13.71 11.73
CA ARG A 93 13.30 -12.33 12.04
C ARG A 93 13.75 -12.15 13.50
N LEU A 94 13.05 -12.78 14.46
CA LEU A 94 13.44 -12.76 15.87
C LEU A 94 14.78 -13.42 16.14
N ARG A 95 15.09 -14.49 15.40
CA ARG A 95 16.36 -15.24 15.52
C ARG A 95 17.51 -14.57 14.79
N ASP A 96 17.27 -14.14 13.56
CA ASP A 96 18.33 -13.72 12.64
C ASP A 96 18.56 -12.19 12.67
N GLY A 97 17.58 -11.43 13.23
CA GLY A 97 17.59 -9.97 13.27
C GLY A 97 17.10 -9.31 11.99
N ASP A 98 17.14 -7.98 11.98
CA ASP A 98 16.64 -7.15 10.87
C ASP A 98 17.73 -6.69 9.88
N PHE A 99 19.02 -6.95 10.20
CA PHE A 99 20.12 -6.42 9.43
C PHE A 99 20.70 -7.45 8.46
N GLN A 100 20.84 -7.02 7.21
CA GLN A 100 21.42 -7.83 6.12
C GLN A 100 22.74 -7.22 5.63
N PRO A 101 23.65 -8.04 5.06
CA PRO A 101 24.83 -7.52 4.40
C PRO A 101 24.50 -6.43 3.39
N GLY A 102 25.24 -5.33 3.44
CA GLY A 102 25.04 -4.14 2.59
C GLY A 102 24.07 -3.11 3.15
N ASP A 103 23.35 -3.39 4.25
CA ASP A 103 22.55 -2.37 4.94
C ASP A 103 23.46 -1.27 5.48
N ARG A 104 22.93 -0.07 5.58
CA ARG A 104 23.65 1.09 6.10
C ARG A 104 22.95 1.66 7.33
N ILE A 105 23.77 2.11 8.28
CA ILE A 105 23.30 2.70 9.52
C ILE A 105 24.02 4.04 9.69
N VAL A 106 23.26 5.12 9.79
CA VAL A 106 23.78 6.43 10.17
C VAL A 106 23.87 6.48 11.69
N LEU A 107 25.08 6.62 12.19
CA LEU A 107 25.40 6.71 13.61
C LEU A 107 25.83 8.14 13.95
N VAL A 108 25.11 8.78 14.84
CA VAL A 108 25.48 10.08 15.39
C VAL A 108 26.01 9.90 16.79
N THR A 109 27.27 10.26 17.01
CA THR A 109 27.90 10.18 18.33
C THR A 109 28.31 11.56 18.82
N ARG A 110 28.29 11.77 20.12
CA ARG A 110 28.74 12.99 20.81
C ARG A 110 29.82 12.64 21.81
N GLY A 111 30.93 13.35 21.74
CA GLY A 111 32.03 13.39 22.69
C GLY A 111 32.49 14.84 22.79
N ASP A 112 33.80 15.12 22.69
CA ASP A 112 34.34 16.49 22.61
C ASP A 112 33.78 17.24 21.38
N SER A 113 33.45 16.48 20.32
CA SER A 113 32.75 16.97 19.13
C SER A 113 31.72 15.95 18.69
N SER A 114 30.62 16.42 18.07
CA SER A 114 29.65 15.56 17.41
C SER A 114 30.23 14.99 16.10
N SER A 115 29.99 13.71 15.83
CA SER A 115 30.34 13.10 14.55
C SER A 115 29.18 12.30 14.00
N VAL A 116 29.10 12.30 12.67
CA VAL A 116 28.14 11.49 11.91
C VAL A 116 28.94 10.48 11.09
N ASP A 117 28.75 9.22 11.39
CA ASP A 117 29.42 8.12 10.71
C ASP A 117 28.40 7.22 10.03
N THR A 118 28.69 6.75 8.83
CA THR A 118 27.84 5.78 8.14
C THR A 118 28.52 4.41 8.22
N LEU A 119 27.88 3.50 8.94
CA LEU A 119 28.32 2.12 9.07
C LEU A 119 27.67 1.27 7.97
N THR A 120 28.44 0.37 7.38
CA THR A 120 27.91 -0.64 6.44
C THR A 120 27.95 -2.00 7.12
N VAL A 121 26.88 -2.76 6.99
CA VAL A 121 26.82 -4.14 7.48
C VAL A 121 27.61 -5.02 6.53
N GLU A 122 28.64 -5.65 7.04
CA GLU A 122 29.51 -6.56 6.30
C GLU A 122 28.86 -7.93 6.03
N SER A 123 29.53 -8.78 5.25
CA SER A 123 28.99 -10.10 4.84
C SER A 123 28.72 -11.05 6.01
N ASP A 124 29.45 -10.91 7.10
CA ASP A 124 29.32 -11.66 8.36
C ASP A 124 28.28 -11.04 9.33
N ARG A 125 27.52 -10.04 8.86
CA ARG A 125 26.55 -9.26 9.65
C ARG A 125 27.17 -8.51 10.81
N THR A 126 28.41 -8.04 10.66
CA THR A 126 29.05 -7.13 11.61
C THR A 126 29.09 -5.71 11.06
N VAL A 127 29.33 -4.75 11.93
CA VAL A 127 29.63 -3.36 11.56
C VAL A 127 30.95 -2.94 12.17
N ALA A 128 31.76 -2.26 11.38
CA ALA A 128 32.99 -1.65 11.84
C ALA A 128 32.78 -0.18 12.17
N PHE A 129 33.20 0.25 13.35
CA PHE A 129 33.22 1.64 13.74
C PHE A 129 34.65 2.08 14.01
N ARG A 130 35.24 2.84 13.08
CA ARG A 130 36.63 3.34 13.18
C ARG A 130 37.64 2.20 13.38
N LYS A 131 38.45 2.27 14.43
CA LYS A 131 39.44 1.27 14.78
C LYS A 131 39.00 0.31 15.88
N LEU A 132 37.71 0.22 16.14
CA LEU A 132 37.14 -0.68 17.13
C LEU A 132 36.97 -2.09 16.56
N PRO A 133 36.87 -3.11 17.43
CA PRO A 133 36.46 -4.44 16.99
C PRO A 133 35.12 -4.42 16.30
N ALA A 134 34.94 -5.31 15.33
CA ALA A 134 33.67 -5.46 14.63
C ALA A 134 32.53 -5.81 15.60
N ILE A 135 31.39 -5.13 15.48
CA ILE A 135 30.23 -5.30 16.34
C ILE A 135 29.21 -6.18 15.60
N PRO A 136 28.85 -7.37 16.12
CA PRO A 136 27.90 -8.25 15.47
C PRO A 136 26.48 -7.67 15.57
N LEU A 137 25.72 -7.74 14.46
CA LEU A 137 24.30 -7.35 14.39
C LEU A 137 23.36 -8.54 14.17
N SER A 138 23.89 -9.77 14.18
CA SER A 138 23.07 -10.97 14.10
C SER A 138 22.11 -11.03 15.28
N GLY A 139 20.83 -11.26 15.01
CA GLY A 139 19.76 -11.30 16.03
C GLY A 139 19.34 -9.93 16.58
N VAL A 140 19.90 -8.81 16.10
CA VAL A 140 19.53 -7.47 16.53
C VAL A 140 18.35 -6.96 15.70
N LEU A 141 17.30 -6.47 16.37
CA LEU A 141 16.18 -5.82 15.71
C LEU A 141 16.45 -4.32 15.53
N ARG A 142 15.78 -3.71 14.53
CA ARG A 142 15.88 -2.26 14.31
C ARG A 142 15.44 -1.45 15.53
N SER A 143 14.47 -1.96 16.28
CA SER A 143 14.00 -1.35 17.54
C SER A 143 15.04 -1.36 18.64
N GLU A 144 15.95 -2.32 18.64
CA GLU A 144 16.98 -2.52 19.66
C GLU A 144 18.32 -1.88 19.29
N LEU A 145 18.47 -1.43 18.03
CA LEU A 145 19.76 -0.99 17.47
C LEU A 145 20.42 0.11 18.28
N HIS A 146 19.64 1.11 18.70
CA HIS A 146 20.16 2.27 19.43
C HIS A 146 20.80 1.84 20.76
N ASP A 147 20.05 1.09 21.57
CA ASP A 147 20.48 0.65 22.89
C ASP A 147 21.66 -0.33 22.77
N TYR A 148 21.55 -1.26 21.81
CA TYR A 148 22.59 -2.23 21.53
C TYR A 148 23.92 -1.56 21.14
N LEU A 149 23.92 -0.66 20.14
CA LEU A 149 25.12 0.06 19.74
C LEU A 149 25.66 0.97 20.84
N SER A 150 24.78 1.60 21.61
CA SER A 150 25.17 2.42 22.76
C SER A 150 25.93 1.58 23.79
N GLU A 151 25.44 0.40 24.13
CA GLU A 151 26.07 -0.50 25.08
C GLU A 151 27.43 -1.02 24.55
N GLN A 152 27.49 -1.44 23.27
CA GLN A 152 28.73 -1.95 22.69
C GLN A 152 29.81 -0.85 22.61
N LEU A 153 29.44 0.34 22.17
CA LEU A 153 30.40 1.43 22.01
C LEU A 153 30.93 1.98 23.37
N ARG A 154 30.11 2.00 24.42
CA ARG A 154 30.56 2.41 25.78
C ARG A 154 31.69 1.56 26.33
N LYS A 155 31.83 0.32 25.86
CA LYS A 155 32.94 -0.57 26.26
C LYS A 155 34.31 -0.08 25.80
N TYR A 156 34.36 0.69 24.73
CA TYR A 156 35.58 1.08 24.05
C TYR A 156 35.84 2.58 24.00
N VAL A 157 34.77 3.40 24.02
CA VAL A 157 34.90 4.84 23.84
C VAL A 157 34.02 5.60 24.82
N LYS A 158 34.52 6.73 25.32
CA LYS A 158 33.77 7.69 26.13
C LYS A 158 32.96 8.61 25.22
N ARG A 159 32.05 8.05 24.44
CA ARG A 159 31.16 8.77 23.54
C ARG A 159 29.75 8.28 23.73
N ASP A 160 28.80 9.20 23.74
CA ASP A 160 27.40 8.85 23.79
C ASP A 160 26.87 8.71 22.36
N VAL A 161 26.09 7.66 22.13
CA VAL A 161 25.32 7.51 20.91
C VAL A 161 24.09 8.42 21.02
N VAL A 162 23.99 9.40 20.13
CA VAL A 162 22.88 10.36 20.10
C VAL A 162 21.71 9.78 19.30
N SER A 163 22.01 9.19 18.15
CA SER A 163 20.99 8.51 17.33
C SER A 163 21.61 7.44 16.43
N THR A 164 20.79 6.46 16.12
CA THR A 164 21.08 5.42 15.12
C THR A 164 19.94 5.35 14.16
N THR A 165 20.21 5.55 12.89
CA THR A 165 19.17 5.56 11.85
C THR A 165 19.52 4.52 10.80
N PRO A 166 18.85 3.35 10.80
CA PRO A 166 19.03 2.36 9.75
C PRO A 166 18.45 2.89 8.44
N LEU A 167 19.22 2.77 7.35
CA LEU A 167 18.79 3.07 6.01
C LEU A 167 18.36 1.78 5.31
N VAL A 168 17.22 1.81 4.66
CA VAL A 168 16.72 0.72 3.82
C VAL A 168 16.86 1.07 2.35
N ALA A 169 17.19 0.08 1.54
CA ALA A 169 17.21 0.24 0.08
C ALA A 169 15.79 0.09 -0.47
N VAL A 170 15.27 1.15 -1.07
CA VAL A 170 13.93 1.18 -1.70
C VAL A 170 14.10 1.58 -3.15
N GLY A 171 13.49 0.83 -4.08
CA GLY A 171 13.42 1.16 -5.48
C GLY A 171 12.40 2.28 -5.73
N VAL A 172 12.73 3.23 -6.59
CA VAL A 172 11.78 4.21 -7.12
C VAL A 172 11.81 4.08 -8.63
N LEU A 173 10.69 3.67 -9.23
CA LEU A 173 10.59 3.32 -10.63
C LEU A 173 9.43 4.04 -11.31
N GLY A 174 9.52 4.17 -12.64
CA GLY A 174 8.48 4.80 -13.46
C GLY A 174 8.74 6.29 -13.68
N ASP A 175 7.69 7.10 -13.58
CA ASP A 175 7.71 8.52 -14.00
C ASP A 175 8.31 9.45 -12.94
N VAL A 176 9.56 9.21 -12.59
CA VAL A 176 10.41 10.06 -11.75
C VAL A 176 11.64 10.50 -12.51
N LEU A 177 12.26 11.60 -12.09
CA LEU A 177 13.40 12.16 -12.82
C LEU A 177 14.61 11.20 -12.83
N HIS A 178 14.88 10.54 -11.71
CA HIS A 178 15.99 9.60 -11.58
C HIS A 178 15.50 8.26 -11.00
N PRO A 179 15.01 7.33 -11.84
CA PRO A 179 14.65 6.00 -11.37
C PRO A 179 15.88 5.25 -10.85
N GLY A 180 15.71 4.51 -9.74
CA GLY A 180 16.81 3.76 -9.14
C GLY A 180 16.53 3.29 -7.73
N PHE A 181 17.55 2.70 -7.08
CA PHE A 181 17.48 2.29 -5.68
C PHE A 181 18.10 3.35 -4.76
N TYR A 182 17.33 3.76 -3.78
CA TYR A 182 17.72 4.79 -2.81
C TYR A 182 17.81 4.19 -1.41
N ARG A 183 18.85 4.59 -0.68
CA ARG A 183 19.00 4.23 0.73
C ARG A 183 18.45 5.36 1.59
N VAL A 184 17.31 5.10 2.20
CA VAL A 184 16.54 6.11 2.96
C VAL A 184 16.12 5.58 4.31
N PRO A 185 15.98 6.44 5.32
CA PRO A 185 15.39 6.06 6.59
C PRO A 185 13.88 5.81 6.43
N LEU A 186 13.34 4.85 7.18
CA LEU A 186 11.92 4.53 7.14
C LEU A 186 11.00 5.63 7.73
N GLN A 187 11.60 6.62 8.37
CA GLN A 187 10.89 7.77 8.95
C GLN A 187 10.45 8.80 7.93
N ILE A 188 11.03 8.81 6.73
CA ILE A 188 10.60 9.73 5.67
C ILE A 188 9.26 9.30 5.07
N THR A 189 8.57 10.26 4.46
CA THR A 189 7.31 10.00 3.78
C THR A 189 7.53 9.49 2.34
N MET A 190 6.47 8.96 1.73
CA MET A 190 6.52 8.59 0.30
C MET A 190 6.79 9.80 -0.60
N GLY A 191 6.25 10.98 -0.24
CA GLY A 191 6.54 12.23 -0.95
C GLY A 191 8.02 12.60 -0.89
N ASP A 192 8.64 12.51 0.30
CA ASP A 192 10.07 12.80 0.46
C ASP A 192 10.92 11.82 -0.35
N LEU A 193 10.55 10.53 -0.39
CA LEU A 193 11.24 9.53 -1.19
C LEU A 193 11.19 9.87 -2.69
N LEU A 194 10.02 10.29 -3.20
CA LEU A 194 9.91 10.73 -4.59
C LEU A 194 10.79 11.97 -4.86
N MET A 195 10.85 12.91 -3.91
CA MET A 195 11.73 14.09 -4.03
C MET A 195 13.23 13.71 -4.03
N VAL A 196 13.63 12.71 -3.25
CA VAL A 196 15.01 12.15 -3.28
C VAL A 196 15.32 11.58 -4.66
N ALA A 197 14.33 11.00 -5.35
CA ALA A 197 14.46 10.52 -6.74
C ALA A 197 14.39 11.65 -7.79
N GLY A 198 14.49 12.91 -7.38
CA GLY A 198 14.44 14.09 -8.27
C GLY A 198 13.03 14.61 -8.55
N GLY A 199 12.02 14.04 -7.92
CA GLY A 199 10.61 14.39 -8.09
C GLY A 199 9.91 13.67 -9.24
N PRO A 200 8.57 13.76 -9.29
CA PRO A 200 7.77 13.20 -10.37
C PRO A 200 7.97 14.00 -11.67
N LEU A 201 7.91 13.31 -12.80
CA LEU A 201 7.88 13.96 -14.11
C LEU A 201 6.56 14.74 -14.33
N PRO A 202 6.53 15.76 -15.23
CA PRO A 202 5.31 16.56 -15.43
C PRO A 202 4.07 15.77 -15.85
N GLN A 203 4.25 14.62 -16.52
CA GLN A 203 3.17 13.73 -16.96
C GLN A 203 2.81 12.67 -15.91
N ALA A 204 3.52 12.60 -14.78
CA ALA A 204 3.33 11.60 -13.77
C ALA A 204 1.99 11.77 -13.03
N ASP A 205 1.32 10.66 -12.78
CA ASP A 205 0.06 10.65 -12.01
C ASP A 205 0.32 10.18 -10.56
N LEU A 206 0.42 11.15 -9.65
CA LEU A 206 0.63 10.88 -8.23
C LEU A 206 -0.53 10.08 -7.58
N THR A 207 -1.66 9.95 -8.26
CA THR A 207 -2.77 9.11 -7.77
C THR A 207 -2.55 7.63 -8.07
N ARG A 208 -1.54 7.29 -8.87
CA ARG A 208 -1.20 5.95 -9.33
C ARG A 208 0.11 5.41 -8.77
N VAL A 209 0.49 5.89 -7.60
CA VAL A 209 1.63 5.35 -6.87
C VAL A 209 1.24 4.04 -6.19
N ARG A 210 2.04 3.01 -6.35
CA ARG A 210 1.88 1.72 -5.66
C ARG A 210 3.23 1.19 -5.21
N VAL A 211 3.22 0.35 -4.18
CA VAL A 211 4.44 -0.30 -3.70
C VAL A 211 4.36 -1.80 -4.01
N ARG A 212 5.42 -2.33 -4.60
CA ARG A 212 5.55 -3.75 -4.92
C ARG A 212 6.68 -4.38 -4.13
N ARG A 213 6.49 -5.64 -3.78
CA ARG A 213 7.52 -6.56 -3.30
C ARG A 213 7.59 -7.71 -4.29
N GLY A 214 8.57 -7.68 -5.17
CA GLY A 214 8.62 -8.56 -6.32
C GLY A 214 7.37 -8.41 -7.19
N GLN A 215 6.56 -9.46 -7.33
CA GLN A 215 5.34 -9.43 -8.14
C GLN A 215 4.08 -9.02 -7.35
N MET A 216 4.17 -8.90 -6.03
CA MET A 216 3.02 -8.58 -5.18
C MET A 216 2.90 -7.08 -4.96
N THR A 217 1.70 -6.53 -5.10
CA THR A 217 1.41 -5.16 -4.64
C THR A 217 1.12 -5.21 -3.14
N ILE A 218 1.96 -4.55 -2.34
CA ILE A 218 1.83 -4.48 -0.88
C ILE A 218 1.10 -3.22 -0.42
N VAL A 219 1.20 -2.13 -1.20
CA VAL A 219 0.43 -0.89 -0.99
C VAL A 219 -0.16 -0.50 -2.34
N ASP A 220 -1.48 -0.49 -2.43
CA ASP A 220 -2.19 -0.11 -3.64
C ASP A 220 -2.26 1.41 -3.84
N GLU A 221 -2.81 1.85 -4.97
CA GLU A 221 -2.90 3.27 -5.34
C GLU A 221 -3.73 4.09 -4.34
N ARG A 222 -4.76 3.49 -3.75
CA ARG A 222 -5.63 4.17 -2.78
C ARG A 222 -4.90 4.36 -1.44
N ALA A 223 -4.30 3.30 -0.92
CA ALA A 223 -3.51 3.34 0.31
C ALA A 223 -2.30 4.26 0.18
N SER A 224 -1.61 4.26 -0.98
CA SER A 224 -0.51 5.17 -1.26
C SER A 224 -0.94 6.64 -1.23
N ARG A 225 -2.10 6.95 -1.81
CA ARG A 225 -2.67 8.30 -1.80
C ARG A 225 -3.02 8.74 -0.39
N ASP A 226 -3.70 7.89 0.38
CA ASP A 226 -4.04 8.16 1.78
C ASP A 226 -2.78 8.40 2.61
N ALA A 227 -1.74 7.57 2.41
CA ALA A 227 -0.45 7.73 3.08
C ALA A 227 0.23 9.06 2.75
N MET A 228 0.20 9.50 1.48
CA MET A 228 0.77 10.79 1.08
C MET A 228 -0.01 11.97 1.69
N VAL A 229 -1.35 11.93 1.69
CA VAL A 229 -2.20 12.97 2.29
C VAL A 229 -1.96 13.07 3.80
N ARG A 230 -1.89 11.93 4.48
CA ARG A 230 -1.66 11.85 5.93
C ARG A 230 -0.21 11.99 6.32
N ARG A 231 0.72 12.07 5.35
CA ARG A 231 2.16 12.11 5.57
C ARG A 231 2.68 10.95 6.42
N LEU A 232 2.18 9.75 6.15
CA LEU A 232 2.62 8.57 6.89
C LEU A 232 4.07 8.23 6.53
N PRO A 233 4.91 7.87 7.53
CA PRO A 233 6.26 7.36 7.28
C PRO A 233 6.24 6.06 6.49
N LEU A 234 7.29 5.81 5.68
CA LEU A 234 7.44 4.58 4.90
C LEU A 234 7.34 3.30 5.77
N GLY A 235 7.83 3.38 6.99
CA GLY A 235 7.77 2.27 7.92
C GLY A 235 6.35 1.90 8.35
N GLU A 236 5.43 2.85 8.47
CA GLU A 236 4.02 2.57 8.77
C GLU A 236 3.31 1.87 7.61
N LEU A 237 3.82 2.02 6.38
CA LEU A 237 3.33 1.32 5.20
C LEU A 237 3.85 -0.13 5.09
N GLY A 238 4.69 -0.57 6.02
CA GLY A 238 5.30 -1.89 6.01
C GLY A 238 6.32 -2.08 4.90
N ILE A 239 6.97 -0.98 4.46
CA ILE A 239 8.03 -1.03 3.44
C ILE A 239 9.26 -1.70 4.03
N GLU A 240 9.83 -2.64 3.28
CA GLU A 240 11.02 -3.41 3.62
C GLU A 240 12.12 -3.19 2.57
N PRO A 241 13.38 -3.55 2.88
CA PRO A 241 14.47 -3.48 1.91
C PRO A 241 14.13 -4.27 0.63
N GLY A 242 14.36 -3.64 -0.53
CA GLY A 242 14.08 -4.24 -1.83
C GLY A 242 12.67 -4.00 -2.37
N ASP A 243 11.79 -3.35 -1.61
CA ASP A 243 10.50 -2.93 -2.13
C ASP A 243 10.65 -1.82 -3.17
N GLU A 244 9.70 -1.76 -4.10
CA GLU A 244 9.71 -0.83 -5.22
C GLU A 244 8.47 0.07 -5.19
N VAL A 245 8.70 1.37 -5.08
CA VAL A 245 7.68 2.39 -5.30
C VAL A 245 7.58 2.68 -6.79
N VAL A 246 6.44 2.34 -7.39
CA VAL A 246 6.22 2.47 -8.83
C VAL A 246 5.22 3.58 -9.10
N LEU A 247 5.67 4.59 -9.82
CA LEU A 247 4.86 5.70 -10.30
C LEU A 247 4.52 5.47 -11.78
N THR A 248 3.25 5.30 -12.09
CA THR A 248 2.80 4.89 -13.42
C THR A 248 2.04 6.02 -14.11
N GLN A 249 2.23 6.19 -15.41
CA GLN A 249 1.42 7.10 -16.21
C GLN A 249 -0.04 6.67 -16.27
N PRO A 250 -0.98 7.62 -16.42
CA PRO A 250 -2.32 7.26 -16.82
C PRO A 250 -2.28 6.57 -18.19
N PRO A 251 -3.15 5.57 -18.45
CA PRO A 251 -3.21 4.94 -19.74
C PRO A 251 -3.46 6.03 -20.80
N GLN A 252 -2.52 6.17 -21.73
CA GLN A 252 -2.71 7.11 -22.84
C GLN A 252 -3.89 6.63 -23.66
N ARG A 253 -5.02 7.31 -23.51
CA ARG A 253 -6.17 7.14 -24.41
C ARG A 253 -5.75 7.65 -25.78
N ASN A 254 -5.55 6.76 -26.72
CA ASN A 254 -5.30 7.13 -28.12
C ASN A 254 -6.56 7.75 -28.71
N TRP A 255 -6.80 9.03 -28.40
CA TRP A 255 -7.90 9.80 -28.95
C TRP A 255 -7.92 9.79 -30.48
N ILE A 256 -6.74 9.67 -31.12
CA ILE A 256 -6.59 9.57 -32.57
C ILE A 256 -7.31 8.33 -33.10
N LEU A 257 -7.16 7.15 -32.45
CA LEU A 257 -7.86 5.94 -32.86
C LEU A 257 -9.37 6.07 -32.65
N ILE A 258 -9.80 6.69 -31.54
CA ILE A 258 -11.23 6.88 -31.26
C ILE A 258 -11.86 7.83 -32.28
N THR A 259 -11.22 8.95 -32.61
CA THR A 259 -11.71 9.89 -33.63
C THR A 259 -11.71 9.30 -35.02
N GLN A 260 -10.73 8.45 -35.37
CA GLN A 260 -10.71 7.73 -36.66
C GLN A 260 -11.88 6.72 -36.74
N ILE A 261 -12.12 5.93 -35.71
CA ILE A 261 -13.22 4.96 -35.68
C ILE A 261 -14.58 5.68 -35.78
N VAL A 262 -14.77 6.76 -35.04
CA VAL A 262 -15.99 7.57 -35.09
C VAL A 262 -16.16 8.21 -36.46
N GLY A 263 -15.08 8.75 -37.04
CA GLY A 263 -15.09 9.36 -38.39
C GLY A 263 -15.48 8.36 -39.49
N VAL A 264 -14.92 7.16 -39.45
CA VAL A 264 -15.27 6.08 -40.40
C VAL A 264 -16.72 5.63 -40.20
N ALA A 265 -17.18 5.46 -38.98
CA ALA A 265 -18.55 5.03 -38.69
C ALA A 265 -19.61 6.09 -39.15
N THR A 266 -19.33 7.36 -38.93
CA THR A 266 -20.21 8.46 -39.41
C THR A 266 -20.18 8.60 -40.92
N GLY A 267 -19.02 8.43 -41.57
CA GLY A 267 -18.90 8.42 -43.03
C GLY A 267 -19.71 7.28 -43.66
N LEU A 268 -19.63 6.07 -43.09
CA LEU A 268 -20.38 4.89 -43.56
C LEU A 268 -21.88 5.05 -43.37
N ALA A 269 -22.34 5.64 -42.25
CA ALA A 269 -23.74 5.93 -41.97
C ALA A 269 -24.33 6.96 -42.97
N LEU A 270 -23.57 8.00 -43.28
CA LEU A 270 -23.96 9.01 -44.29
C LEU A 270 -24.08 8.42 -45.67
N THR A 271 -23.11 7.58 -46.10
CA THR A 271 -23.18 6.92 -47.43
C THR A 271 -24.35 5.96 -47.56
N LEU A 272 -24.64 5.19 -46.51
CA LEU A 272 -25.82 4.31 -46.48
C LEU A 272 -27.14 5.09 -46.48
N HIS A 273 -27.18 6.26 -45.82
CA HIS A 273 -28.36 7.09 -45.83
C HIS A 273 -28.60 7.70 -47.22
N THR A 274 -27.57 8.16 -47.92
CA THR A 274 -27.71 8.69 -49.27
C THR A 274 -28.09 7.62 -50.28
N LEU A 275 -27.64 6.37 -50.16
CA LEU A 275 -28.02 5.26 -51.00
C LEU A 275 -29.50 4.79 -50.79
N LYS A 276 -30.10 5.09 -49.65
CA LYS A 276 -31.55 4.81 -49.42
C LYS A 276 -32.52 5.83 -49.96
N VAL A 277 -32.03 6.95 -50.48
CA VAL A 277 -32.82 8.06 -51.04
C VAL A 277 -32.93 7.99 -52.56
N PHE A 278 -32.25 7.04 -53.20
CA PHE A 278 -32.43 6.66 -54.60
C PHE A 278 -32.95 5.22 -54.65
#